data_014589c5ee3b2510655a826cad63e2a1
#
_entry.id   014589c5ee3b2510655a826cad63e2a1
#
_cell.length_a   1.000
_cell.length_b   1.000
_cell.length_c   1.000
_cell.angle_alpha   90.00
_cell.angle_beta   90.00
_cell.angle_gamma   90.00
#
_symmetry.space_group_name_H-M   'P 1'
#
loop_
_entity.id
_entity.type
_entity.pdbx_description
1 polymer ?
#
loop_
_entity_poly.entity_id
_entity_poly.type
_entity_poly.pdbx_seq_one_letter_code
_entity_poly.pdbx_strand_id
1 'polypeptide(L)'
;RGRCPLGPLRASPPGYFRTDERRDVFQSFESHANPAQGPARLAMLRDRLAAERLQGFIVPRADVHQGEYVAARDERLQWLTGFTGSAGFCIVLPALAGVFIDGRYRTQVKGQVDLTHFTPVPWPEVKPGEWIRQNLAAGTVGFDPWLHTAEEIARIEAALEGSGLTLQAVANPVDAIWPDQPPPPMGRAFLHPEEVAGESAAAKRARLAEGLRAAGQKAAVITLPDSLCWLLNLRGADVPRNPVLHGFAILHDDGRVSLFAEAAKFDDATRAGLGERFASFVPGHPI
;
A
#
# COMPACT_ATOMS: atom_id res chain seq x y z
N ARG A 1 -7.66 50.42 -19.15
CA ARG A 1 -7.77 48.98 -19.45
C ARG A 1 -6.39 48.50 -19.88
N GLY A 2 -5.52 48.16 -18.91
CA GLY A 2 -4.16 47.66 -19.14
C GLY A 2 -4.19 46.14 -19.35
N ARG A 3 -3.74 45.67 -20.50
CA ARG A 3 -3.42 44.26 -20.73
C ARG A 3 -2.09 43.97 -20.07
N CYS A 4 -2.04 43.00 -19.16
CA CYS A 4 -0.80 42.43 -18.65
C CYS A 4 -0.19 41.55 -19.75
N PRO A 5 1.05 41.76 -20.17
CA PRO A 5 1.70 40.89 -21.16
C PRO A 5 2.15 39.61 -20.43
N LEU A 6 1.51 38.47 -20.76
CA LEU A 6 2.03 37.15 -20.40
C LEU A 6 3.33 36.94 -21.21
N GLY A 7 4.46 36.94 -20.54
CA GLY A 7 5.73 36.54 -21.11
C GLY A 7 5.72 35.08 -21.59
N PRO A 8 6.63 34.68 -22.49
CA PRO A 8 6.64 33.33 -23.01
C PRO A 8 6.87 32.32 -21.89
N LEU A 9 5.98 31.33 -21.83
CA LEU A 9 6.11 30.18 -20.95
C LEU A 9 7.49 29.52 -21.20
N ARG A 10 8.34 29.51 -20.19
CA ARG A 10 9.60 28.79 -20.25
C ARG A 10 9.32 27.32 -20.49
N ALA A 11 10.07 26.73 -21.43
CA ALA A 11 10.00 25.30 -21.73
C ALA A 11 10.19 24.49 -20.44
N SER A 12 9.33 23.52 -20.22
CA SER A 12 9.44 22.57 -19.10
C SER A 12 10.81 21.89 -19.13
N PRO A 13 11.46 21.66 -17.98
CA PRO A 13 12.74 20.97 -17.93
C PRO A 13 12.61 19.55 -18.54
N PRO A 14 13.65 19.08 -19.23
CA PRO A 14 13.63 17.76 -19.87
C PRO A 14 13.59 16.67 -18.80
N GLY A 15 12.49 15.96 -18.68
CA GLY A 15 12.30 14.86 -17.73
C GLY A 15 10.87 14.58 -17.34
N TYR A 16 9.96 15.50 -17.49
CA TYR A 16 8.54 15.27 -17.22
C TYR A 16 7.90 14.56 -18.41
N PHE A 17 7.63 13.26 -18.23
CA PHE A 17 6.74 12.42 -19.03
C PHE A 17 6.77 12.66 -20.55
N ARG A 18 7.74 12.08 -21.26
CA ARG A 18 7.53 11.65 -22.63
C ARG A 18 6.99 10.22 -22.59
N THR A 19 5.68 10.08 -22.43
CA THR A 19 4.99 8.90 -22.91
C THR A 19 4.63 9.16 -24.37
N ASP A 20 5.29 8.48 -25.27
CA ASP A 20 5.05 8.54 -26.72
C ASP A 20 3.83 7.68 -27.12
N GLU A 21 2.83 7.65 -26.28
CA GLU A 21 1.50 7.16 -26.58
C GLU A 21 0.50 8.24 -26.18
N ARG A 22 -0.09 8.90 -27.18
CA ARG A 22 -1.34 9.63 -27.00
C ARG A 22 -2.43 8.60 -26.63
N ARG A 23 -2.46 8.18 -25.37
CA ARG A 23 -3.65 7.55 -24.82
C ARG A 23 -4.70 8.64 -24.69
N ASP A 24 -5.88 8.37 -25.19
CA ASP A 24 -7.02 9.26 -25.05
C ASP A 24 -7.15 9.65 -23.58
N VAL A 25 -7.06 10.95 -23.29
CA VAL A 25 -7.10 11.51 -21.93
C VAL A 25 -8.54 11.55 -21.41
N PHE A 26 -9.46 10.89 -22.08
CA PHE A 26 -10.86 10.86 -21.68
C PHE A 26 -11.09 9.87 -20.53
N GLN A 27 -11.89 10.31 -19.58
CA GLN A 27 -12.32 9.46 -18.48
C GLN A 27 -13.09 8.25 -19.02
N SER A 28 -12.63 7.05 -18.71
CA SER A 28 -13.40 5.83 -18.97
C SER A 28 -14.36 5.58 -17.79
N PHE A 29 -15.59 5.23 -18.10
CA PHE A 29 -16.59 4.76 -17.14
C PHE A 29 -16.70 3.24 -17.12
N GLU A 30 -15.79 2.53 -17.79
CA GLU A 30 -15.73 1.09 -17.77
C GLU A 30 -15.31 0.59 -16.39
N SER A 31 -16.04 -0.37 -15.84
CA SER A 31 -15.66 -1.04 -14.61
C SER A 31 -14.64 -2.14 -14.91
N HIS A 32 -13.49 -2.09 -14.28
CA HIS A 32 -12.50 -3.18 -14.33
C HIS A 32 -12.81 -4.30 -13.33
N ALA A 33 -13.93 -4.20 -12.60
CA ALA A 33 -14.39 -5.26 -11.70
C ALA A 33 -14.87 -6.49 -12.49
N ASN A 34 -14.48 -7.67 -12.03
CA ASN A 34 -14.96 -8.93 -12.62
C ASN A 34 -15.51 -9.85 -11.51
N PRO A 35 -16.78 -9.68 -11.10
CA PRO A 35 -17.39 -10.47 -10.03
C PRO A 35 -17.35 -11.98 -10.30
N ALA A 36 -17.43 -12.39 -11.56
CA ALA A 36 -17.47 -13.80 -11.95
C ALA A 36 -16.19 -14.58 -11.62
N GLN A 37 -15.06 -13.91 -11.40
CA GLN A 37 -13.81 -14.56 -11.01
C GLN A 37 -13.73 -14.82 -9.49
N GLY A 38 -14.49 -14.07 -8.69
CA GLY A 38 -14.44 -14.14 -7.22
C GLY A 38 -14.73 -15.54 -6.66
N PRO A 39 -15.79 -16.24 -7.08
CA PRO A 39 -16.13 -17.56 -6.54
C PRO A 39 -15.02 -18.60 -6.68
N ALA A 40 -14.39 -18.69 -7.85
CA ALA A 40 -13.29 -19.62 -8.08
C ALA A 40 -12.05 -19.28 -7.23
N ARG A 41 -11.69 -18.00 -7.14
CA ARG A 41 -10.57 -17.51 -6.33
C ARG A 41 -10.82 -17.71 -4.83
N LEU A 42 -12.05 -17.51 -4.37
CA LEU A 42 -12.45 -17.79 -3.00
C LEU A 42 -12.33 -19.29 -2.66
N ALA A 43 -12.71 -20.17 -3.57
CA ALA A 43 -12.54 -21.62 -3.40
C ALA A 43 -11.06 -21.98 -3.28
N MET A 44 -10.21 -21.49 -4.21
CA MET A 44 -8.76 -21.70 -4.15
C MET A 44 -8.15 -21.20 -2.82
N LEU A 45 -8.59 -20.03 -2.33
CA LEU A 45 -8.11 -19.52 -1.04
C LEU A 45 -8.53 -20.42 0.12
N ARG A 46 -9.78 -20.88 0.15
CA ARG A 46 -10.27 -21.81 1.19
C ARG A 46 -9.51 -23.13 1.19
N ASP A 47 -9.23 -23.69 0.03
CA ASP A 47 -8.41 -24.91 -0.11
C ASP A 47 -6.98 -24.70 0.45
N ARG A 48 -6.40 -23.54 0.14
CA ARG A 48 -5.08 -23.15 0.67
C ARG A 48 -5.10 -22.97 2.18
N LEU A 49 -6.09 -22.29 2.73
CA LEU A 49 -6.26 -22.12 4.18
C LEU A 49 -6.43 -23.47 4.90
N ALA A 50 -7.22 -24.37 4.32
CA ALA A 50 -7.41 -25.72 4.88
C ALA A 50 -6.08 -26.50 4.92
N ALA A 51 -5.27 -26.43 3.87
CA ALA A 51 -3.94 -27.06 3.80
C ALA A 51 -3.00 -26.48 4.88
N GLU A 52 -3.12 -25.20 5.21
CA GLU A 52 -2.35 -24.51 6.26
C GLU A 52 -2.98 -24.62 7.65
N ARG A 53 -4.10 -25.33 7.79
CA ARG A 53 -4.87 -25.50 9.03
C ARG A 53 -5.41 -24.18 9.61
N LEU A 54 -5.69 -23.20 8.74
CA LEU A 54 -6.32 -21.95 9.10
C LEU A 54 -7.83 -22.02 8.85
N GLN A 55 -8.62 -21.48 9.77
CA GLN A 55 -10.07 -21.38 9.66
C GLN A 55 -10.51 -20.05 9.05
N GLY A 56 -9.59 -19.15 8.77
CA GLY A 56 -9.88 -17.90 8.08
C GLY A 56 -8.62 -17.10 7.75
N PHE A 57 -8.82 -16.05 6.96
CA PHE A 57 -7.75 -15.12 6.62
C PHE A 57 -8.30 -13.71 6.39
N ILE A 58 -7.54 -12.70 6.81
CA ILE A 58 -7.87 -11.29 6.61
C ILE A 58 -7.11 -10.79 5.39
N VAL A 59 -7.83 -10.34 4.37
CA VAL A 59 -7.29 -9.78 3.11
C VAL A 59 -7.56 -8.29 3.07
N PRO A 60 -6.64 -7.42 3.50
CA PRO A 60 -6.84 -5.97 3.45
C PRO A 60 -6.58 -5.43 2.04
N ARG A 61 -7.11 -4.24 1.76
CA ARG A 61 -6.61 -3.39 0.69
C ARG A 61 -5.46 -2.55 1.24
N ALA A 62 -4.29 -3.12 1.25
CA ALA A 62 -3.08 -2.50 1.76
C ALA A 62 -1.86 -3.06 1.04
N ASP A 63 -0.80 -2.27 1.02
CA ASP A 63 0.57 -2.69 0.75
C ASP A 63 1.40 -2.63 2.05
N VAL A 64 2.67 -2.97 1.96
CA VAL A 64 3.61 -2.94 3.10
C VAL A 64 3.89 -1.53 3.63
N HIS A 65 3.45 -0.51 2.91
CA HIS A 65 3.64 0.90 3.25
C HIS A 65 2.38 1.54 3.88
N GLN A 66 1.24 0.84 3.88
CA GLN A 66 -0.06 1.36 4.31
C GLN A 66 -0.49 2.61 3.52
N GLY A 67 -0.11 2.68 2.24
CA GLY A 67 -0.49 3.76 1.34
C GLY A 67 -1.97 3.70 0.94
N GLU A 68 -2.58 4.86 0.67
CA GLU A 68 -3.96 4.91 0.16
C GLU A 68 -4.05 4.30 -1.25
N TYR A 69 -3.02 4.49 -2.06
CA TYR A 69 -2.92 3.93 -3.41
C TYR A 69 -1.86 2.83 -3.40
N VAL A 70 -2.24 1.66 -3.88
CA VAL A 70 -1.37 0.49 -3.91
C VAL A 70 -0.95 0.16 -5.35
N ALA A 71 0.19 -0.50 -5.51
CA ALA A 71 0.61 -1.01 -6.81
C ALA A 71 -0.29 -2.19 -7.24
N ALA A 72 -0.32 -2.47 -8.54
CA ALA A 72 -1.18 -3.52 -9.11
C ALA A 72 -0.98 -4.89 -8.45
N ARG A 73 0.25 -5.21 -8.03
CA ARG A 73 0.55 -6.45 -7.32
C ARG A 73 -0.10 -6.55 -5.93
N ASP A 74 -0.43 -5.43 -5.33
CA ASP A 74 -0.97 -5.32 -3.97
C ASP A 74 -2.50 -5.21 -3.95
N GLU A 75 -3.13 -5.21 -5.11
CA GLU A 75 -4.60 -5.20 -5.26
C GLU A 75 -5.24 -6.58 -4.95
N ARG A 76 -4.79 -7.24 -3.85
CA ARG A 76 -5.24 -8.58 -3.43
C ARG A 76 -6.73 -8.65 -3.16
N LEU A 77 -7.30 -7.60 -2.54
CA LEU A 77 -8.73 -7.50 -2.29
C LEU A 77 -9.52 -7.47 -3.59
N GLN A 78 -9.10 -6.64 -4.55
CA GLN A 78 -9.72 -6.56 -5.88
C GLN A 78 -9.58 -7.88 -6.63
N TRP A 79 -8.42 -8.48 -6.63
CA TRP A 79 -8.21 -9.77 -7.28
C TRP A 79 -9.12 -10.83 -6.70
N LEU A 80 -9.21 -10.96 -5.38
CA LEU A 80 -10.03 -11.98 -4.73
C LEU A 80 -11.53 -11.77 -4.94
N THR A 81 -12.01 -10.54 -4.81
CA THR A 81 -13.45 -10.24 -4.70
C THR A 81 -14.06 -9.54 -5.90
N GLY A 82 -13.25 -8.84 -6.70
CA GLY A 82 -13.69 -7.90 -7.74
C GLY A 82 -13.90 -6.46 -7.23
N PHE A 83 -13.85 -6.21 -5.91
CA PHE A 83 -14.08 -4.88 -5.35
C PHE A 83 -12.91 -3.93 -5.59
N THR A 84 -13.20 -2.77 -6.21
CA THR A 84 -12.20 -1.76 -6.62
C THR A 84 -12.20 -0.48 -5.79
N GLY A 85 -12.92 -0.45 -4.68
CA GLY A 85 -12.95 0.72 -3.79
C GLY A 85 -11.60 0.99 -3.13
N SER A 86 -11.30 2.26 -2.79
CA SER A 86 -10.02 2.66 -2.19
C SER A 86 -9.87 2.31 -0.71
N ALA A 87 -10.91 1.81 -0.06
CA ALA A 87 -10.86 1.38 1.34
C ALA A 87 -11.76 0.17 1.57
N GLY A 88 -11.25 -0.83 2.27
CA GLY A 88 -11.96 -2.03 2.62
C GLY A 88 -11.04 -3.23 2.86
N PHE A 89 -11.61 -4.33 3.26
CA PHE A 89 -10.92 -5.62 3.46
C PHE A 89 -11.92 -6.76 3.35
N CYS A 90 -11.44 -7.97 3.13
CA CYS A 90 -12.25 -9.17 3.16
C CYS A 90 -11.78 -10.09 4.29
N ILE A 91 -12.74 -10.62 5.05
CA ILE A 91 -12.47 -11.73 5.98
C ILE A 91 -13.08 -12.98 5.38
N VAL A 92 -12.24 -13.95 5.05
CA VAL A 92 -12.63 -15.25 4.52
C VAL A 92 -12.70 -16.25 5.65
N LEU A 93 -13.86 -16.86 5.83
CA LEU A 93 -14.11 -17.98 6.76
C LEU A 93 -14.55 -19.22 5.93
N PRO A 94 -14.64 -20.42 6.53
CA PRO A 94 -14.99 -21.64 5.79
C PRO A 94 -16.34 -21.56 5.07
N ALA A 95 -17.35 -21.01 5.72
CA ALA A 95 -18.72 -20.91 5.16
C ALA A 95 -19.08 -19.51 4.65
N LEU A 96 -18.35 -18.46 5.04
CA LEU A 96 -18.73 -17.08 4.78
C LEU A 96 -17.51 -16.25 4.37
N ALA A 97 -17.69 -15.28 3.47
CA ALA A 97 -16.69 -14.28 3.17
C ALA A 97 -17.32 -12.88 3.26
N GLY A 98 -16.87 -12.09 4.24
CA GLY A 98 -17.36 -10.73 4.49
C GLY A 98 -16.47 -9.69 3.82
N VAL A 99 -17.03 -8.84 2.95
CA VAL A 99 -16.33 -7.69 2.36
C VAL A 99 -16.71 -6.45 3.13
N PHE A 100 -15.79 -5.98 3.96
CA PHE A 100 -15.96 -4.80 4.82
C PHE A 100 -15.72 -3.54 4.01
N ILE A 101 -16.71 -2.67 3.98
CA ILE A 101 -16.66 -1.41 3.23
C ILE A 101 -17.26 -0.27 4.03
N ASP A 102 -16.72 0.92 3.85
CA ASP A 102 -17.28 2.13 4.43
C ASP A 102 -18.49 2.67 3.65
N GLY A 103 -19.10 3.72 4.17
CA GLY A 103 -20.31 4.31 3.61
C GLY A 103 -20.22 4.73 2.15
N ARG A 104 -19.03 5.07 1.65
CA ARG A 104 -18.78 5.51 0.27
C ARG A 104 -19.04 4.38 -0.74
N TYR A 105 -18.85 3.13 -0.35
CA TYR A 105 -18.83 1.98 -1.24
C TYR A 105 -20.04 1.06 -1.12
N ARG A 106 -21.05 1.38 -0.31
CA ARG A 106 -22.24 0.53 -0.07
C ARG A 106 -23.05 0.20 -1.33
N THR A 107 -23.07 1.08 -2.30
CA THR A 107 -23.72 0.82 -3.59
C THR A 107 -22.76 0.12 -4.56
N GLN A 108 -21.52 0.56 -4.64
CA GLN A 108 -20.52 0.07 -5.57
C GLN A 108 -20.22 -1.42 -5.36
N VAL A 109 -20.04 -1.86 -4.12
CA VAL A 109 -19.70 -3.25 -3.79
C VAL A 109 -20.72 -4.24 -4.34
N LYS A 110 -22.02 -3.88 -4.34
CA LYS A 110 -23.10 -4.76 -4.83
C LYS A 110 -23.02 -5.06 -6.33
N GLY A 111 -22.41 -4.19 -7.11
CA GLY A 111 -22.20 -4.40 -8.54
C GLY A 111 -20.83 -4.99 -8.89
N GLN A 112 -19.92 -5.10 -7.90
CA GLN A 112 -18.55 -5.49 -8.14
C GLN A 112 -18.16 -6.85 -7.57
N VAL A 113 -18.92 -7.38 -6.62
CA VAL A 113 -18.69 -8.71 -6.04
C VAL A 113 -19.84 -9.66 -6.35
N ASP A 114 -19.57 -10.96 -6.39
CA ASP A 114 -20.62 -11.98 -6.45
C ASP A 114 -21.30 -12.10 -5.07
N LEU A 115 -22.54 -11.59 -4.96
CA LEU A 115 -23.28 -11.53 -3.70
C LEU A 115 -23.72 -12.91 -3.18
N THR A 116 -23.60 -13.98 -3.96
CA THR A 116 -23.87 -15.36 -3.51
C THR A 116 -22.69 -15.93 -2.71
N HIS A 117 -21.51 -15.36 -2.88
CA HIS A 117 -20.26 -15.81 -2.28
C HIS A 117 -19.65 -14.79 -1.31
N PHE A 118 -19.89 -13.52 -1.54
CA PHE A 118 -19.35 -12.42 -0.73
C PHE A 118 -20.48 -11.58 -0.13
N THR A 119 -20.43 -11.38 1.17
CA THR A 119 -21.39 -10.57 1.91
C THR A 119 -20.81 -9.18 2.20
N PRO A 120 -21.37 -8.10 1.67
CA PRO A 120 -20.99 -6.75 2.08
C PRO A 120 -21.26 -6.52 3.57
N VAL A 121 -20.26 -6.07 4.32
CA VAL A 121 -20.32 -5.79 5.75
C VAL A 121 -20.09 -4.31 6.00
N PRO A 122 -20.99 -3.59 6.67
CA PRO A 122 -20.81 -2.17 6.93
C PRO A 122 -19.69 -1.94 7.97
N TRP A 123 -18.65 -1.20 7.57
CA TRP A 123 -17.54 -0.80 8.43
C TRP A 123 -17.53 0.75 8.53
N PRO A 124 -17.25 1.33 9.70
CA PRO A 124 -16.78 0.73 10.95
C PRO A 124 -17.89 0.27 11.92
N GLU A 125 -19.16 0.25 11.50
CA GLU A 125 -20.29 -0.14 12.36
C GLU A 125 -20.13 -1.56 12.88
N VAL A 126 -19.74 -2.49 12.01
CA VAL A 126 -19.40 -3.88 12.38
C VAL A 126 -17.90 -4.01 12.57
N LYS A 127 -17.48 -4.43 13.74
CA LYS A 127 -16.04 -4.61 14.05
C LYS A 127 -15.55 -5.98 13.60
N PRO A 128 -14.30 -6.08 13.04
CA PRO A 128 -13.75 -7.34 12.53
C PRO A 128 -13.75 -8.48 13.55
N GLY A 129 -13.24 -8.23 14.75
CA GLY A 129 -13.16 -9.27 15.79
C GLY A 129 -14.52 -9.76 16.25
N GLU A 130 -15.50 -8.85 16.42
CA GLU A 130 -16.88 -9.22 16.75
C GLU A 130 -17.54 -10.06 15.65
N TRP A 131 -17.32 -9.67 14.39
CA TRP A 131 -17.83 -10.41 13.25
C TRP A 131 -17.23 -11.83 13.15
N ILE A 132 -15.91 -11.97 13.39
CA ILE A 132 -15.26 -13.29 13.45
C ILE A 132 -15.90 -14.15 14.55
N ARG A 133 -16.07 -13.63 15.76
CA ARG A 133 -16.72 -14.36 16.88
C ARG A 133 -18.14 -14.81 16.59
N GLN A 134 -18.90 -14.02 15.84
CA GLN A 134 -20.27 -14.35 15.49
C GLN A 134 -20.36 -15.45 14.43
N ASN A 135 -19.33 -15.61 13.60
CA ASN A 135 -19.36 -16.46 12.41
C ASN A 135 -18.38 -17.64 12.46
N LEU A 136 -17.56 -17.74 13.50
CA LEU A 136 -16.61 -18.83 13.70
C LEU A 136 -16.59 -19.24 15.19
N ALA A 137 -16.85 -20.51 15.45
CA ALA A 137 -16.96 -20.99 16.84
C ALA A 137 -15.59 -21.14 17.54
N ALA A 138 -14.59 -21.64 16.82
CA ALA A 138 -13.22 -21.81 17.31
C ALA A 138 -12.25 -21.93 16.13
N GLY A 139 -10.97 -21.68 16.38
CA GLY A 139 -9.91 -21.90 15.40
C GLY A 139 -8.99 -20.68 15.21
N THR A 140 -8.16 -20.74 14.18
CA THR A 140 -7.12 -19.75 13.90
C THR A 140 -7.44 -18.98 12.63
N VAL A 141 -7.43 -17.65 12.72
CA VAL A 141 -7.54 -16.74 11.56
C VAL A 141 -6.17 -16.18 11.26
N GLY A 142 -5.70 -16.41 10.04
CA GLY A 142 -4.42 -15.90 9.56
C GLY A 142 -4.49 -14.41 9.17
N PHE A 143 -3.36 -13.73 9.25
CA PHE A 143 -3.17 -12.39 8.69
C PHE A 143 -1.71 -12.24 8.22
N ASP A 144 -1.49 -11.39 7.21
CA ASP A 144 -0.16 -11.01 6.77
C ASP A 144 0.35 -9.84 7.63
N PRO A 145 1.39 -10.03 8.46
CA PRO A 145 1.85 -8.98 9.38
C PRO A 145 2.43 -7.74 8.68
N TRP A 146 2.79 -7.84 7.40
CA TRP A 146 3.24 -6.70 6.62
C TRP A 146 2.11 -5.78 6.15
N LEU A 147 0.86 -6.26 6.17
CA LEU A 147 -0.30 -5.55 5.63
C LEU A 147 -1.22 -4.98 6.72
N HIS A 148 -0.82 -5.06 7.97
CA HIS A 148 -1.60 -4.59 9.11
C HIS A 148 -0.75 -3.79 10.08
N THR A 149 -1.35 -2.81 10.74
CA THR A 149 -0.70 -2.16 11.87
C THR A 149 -0.79 -3.02 13.13
N ALA A 150 0.19 -2.90 14.01
CA ALA A 150 0.17 -3.61 15.30
C ALA A 150 -1.10 -3.29 16.13
N GLU A 151 -1.58 -2.05 16.03
CA GLU A 151 -2.78 -1.59 16.74
C GLU A 151 -4.07 -2.23 16.19
N GLU A 152 -4.17 -2.41 14.85
CA GLU A 152 -5.31 -3.12 14.25
C GLU A 152 -5.38 -4.57 14.73
N ILE A 153 -4.25 -5.27 14.70
CA ILE A 153 -4.17 -6.66 15.15
C ILE A 153 -4.50 -6.76 16.64
N ALA A 154 -3.90 -5.93 17.48
CA ALA A 154 -4.17 -5.92 18.91
C ALA A 154 -5.67 -5.69 19.25
N ARG A 155 -6.35 -4.82 18.49
CA ARG A 155 -7.81 -4.61 18.65
C ARG A 155 -8.63 -5.85 18.29
N ILE A 156 -8.24 -6.58 17.24
CA ILE A 156 -8.92 -7.82 16.86
C ILE A 156 -8.64 -8.90 17.90
N GLU A 157 -7.38 -9.08 18.33
CA GLU A 157 -6.99 -10.04 19.38
C GLU A 157 -7.77 -9.81 20.66
N ALA A 158 -7.84 -8.56 21.14
CA ALA A 158 -8.61 -8.21 22.33
C ALA A 158 -10.11 -8.58 22.21
N ALA A 159 -10.70 -8.39 21.01
CA ALA A 159 -12.08 -8.80 20.75
C ALA A 159 -12.27 -10.32 20.71
N LEU A 160 -11.23 -11.08 20.44
CA LEU A 160 -11.25 -12.55 20.38
C LEU A 160 -10.94 -13.23 21.73
N GLU A 161 -10.52 -12.48 22.75
CA GLU A 161 -10.20 -13.05 24.06
C GLU A 161 -11.35 -13.89 24.63
N GLY A 162 -11.00 -15.06 25.18
CA GLY A 162 -11.95 -16.00 25.81
C GLY A 162 -12.91 -16.70 24.83
N SER A 163 -12.73 -16.58 23.51
CA SER A 163 -13.64 -17.18 22.52
C SER A 163 -13.16 -18.50 21.91
N GLY A 164 -11.96 -18.97 22.21
CA GLY A 164 -11.35 -20.12 21.53
C GLY A 164 -10.87 -19.83 20.10
N LEU A 165 -10.86 -18.55 19.73
CA LEU A 165 -10.34 -18.04 18.45
C LEU A 165 -8.99 -17.37 18.68
N THR A 166 -8.08 -17.52 17.72
CA THR A 166 -6.74 -16.90 17.76
C THR A 166 -6.41 -16.26 16.43
N LEU A 167 -5.52 -15.25 16.44
CA LEU A 167 -4.87 -14.74 15.24
C LEU A 167 -3.49 -15.38 15.08
N GLN A 168 -3.07 -15.55 13.83
CA GLN A 168 -1.74 -16.06 13.48
C GLN A 168 -1.14 -15.26 12.33
N ALA A 169 0.07 -14.72 12.54
CA ALA A 169 0.86 -14.13 11.48
C ALA A 169 1.35 -15.24 10.53
N VAL A 170 1.08 -15.10 9.24
CA VAL A 170 1.47 -16.06 8.20
C VAL A 170 1.88 -15.33 6.94
N ALA A 171 2.61 -16.02 6.05
CA ALA A 171 2.83 -15.56 4.68
C ALA A 171 1.48 -15.43 3.95
N ASN A 172 1.38 -14.47 3.03
CA ASN A 172 0.10 -14.19 2.38
C ASN A 172 -0.38 -15.34 1.48
N PRO A 173 -1.47 -16.05 1.84
CA PRO A 173 -1.95 -17.17 1.05
C PRO A 173 -2.56 -16.73 -0.31
N VAL A 174 -2.96 -15.46 -0.45
CA VAL A 174 -3.44 -14.92 -1.73
C VAL A 174 -2.29 -14.86 -2.74
N ASP A 175 -1.10 -14.45 -2.33
CA ASP A 175 0.07 -14.41 -3.22
C ASP A 175 0.46 -15.82 -3.68
N ALA A 176 0.24 -16.83 -2.86
CA ALA A 176 0.54 -18.22 -3.21
C ALA A 176 -0.42 -18.82 -4.26
N ILE A 177 -1.61 -18.25 -4.41
CA ILE A 177 -2.64 -18.75 -5.33
C ILE A 177 -2.94 -17.79 -6.50
N TRP A 178 -2.24 -16.67 -6.60
CA TRP A 178 -2.37 -15.68 -7.67
C TRP A 178 -1.31 -15.91 -8.77
N PRO A 179 -1.58 -16.73 -9.80
CA PRO A 179 -0.57 -17.21 -10.74
C PRO A 179 0.02 -16.12 -11.63
N ASP A 180 -0.76 -15.09 -11.92
CA ASP A 180 -0.42 -13.94 -12.76
C ASP A 180 -0.29 -12.64 -11.95
N GLN A 181 0.09 -12.75 -10.66
CA GLN A 181 0.35 -11.59 -9.82
C GLN A 181 1.39 -10.67 -10.48
N PRO A 182 1.08 -9.38 -10.65
CA PRO A 182 2.04 -8.44 -11.22
C PRO A 182 3.36 -8.42 -10.46
N PRO A 183 4.49 -8.19 -11.14
CA PRO A 183 5.78 -8.07 -10.46
C PRO A 183 5.81 -6.82 -9.55
N PRO A 184 6.77 -6.75 -8.61
CA PRO A 184 7.01 -5.54 -7.85
C PRO A 184 7.18 -4.32 -8.77
N PRO A 185 6.66 -3.15 -8.39
CA PRO A 185 6.79 -1.97 -9.22
C PRO A 185 8.27 -1.57 -9.35
N MET A 186 8.67 -1.27 -10.58
CA MET A 186 10.04 -0.89 -10.95
C MET A 186 10.09 0.49 -11.58
N GLY A 187 9.25 1.40 -11.11
CA GLY A 187 9.20 2.78 -11.57
C GLY A 187 10.52 3.51 -11.29
N ARG A 188 10.99 4.29 -12.28
CA ARG A 188 12.22 5.08 -12.12
C ARG A 188 12.05 6.12 -11.01
N ALA A 189 13.05 6.22 -10.13
CA ALA A 189 13.21 7.32 -9.19
C ALA A 189 13.96 8.49 -9.84
N PHE A 190 13.60 9.72 -9.45
CA PHE A 190 14.24 10.92 -9.93
C PHE A 190 14.23 12.04 -8.90
N LEU A 191 15.18 12.96 -8.99
CA LEU A 191 15.27 14.11 -8.09
C LEU A 191 14.15 15.10 -8.38
N HIS A 192 13.53 15.60 -7.34
CA HIS A 192 12.56 16.70 -7.41
C HIS A 192 13.30 18.02 -7.21
N PRO A 193 13.20 18.99 -8.13
CA PRO A 193 13.95 20.25 -8.07
C PRO A 193 13.67 21.02 -6.76
N GLU A 194 14.73 21.58 -6.17
CA GLU A 194 14.64 22.31 -4.91
C GLU A 194 13.77 23.56 -5.02
N GLU A 195 13.83 24.25 -6.18
CA GLU A 195 12.99 25.42 -6.45
C GLU A 195 11.50 25.10 -6.47
N VAL A 196 11.12 23.85 -6.72
CA VAL A 196 9.74 23.38 -6.64
C VAL A 196 9.40 22.84 -5.25
N ALA A 197 10.37 22.18 -4.62
CA ALA A 197 10.21 21.61 -3.26
C ALA A 197 10.21 22.69 -2.16
N GLY A 198 10.79 23.86 -2.43
CA GLY A 198 10.86 24.99 -1.48
C GLY A 198 11.90 24.86 -0.38
N GLU A 199 12.44 23.67 -0.12
CA GLU A 199 13.47 23.39 0.87
C GLU A 199 14.38 22.23 0.39
N SER A 200 15.68 22.34 0.62
CA SER A 200 16.60 21.27 0.24
C SER A 200 16.40 20.01 1.10
N ALA A 201 16.67 18.84 0.54
CA ALA A 201 16.67 17.58 1.28
C ALA A 201 17.66 17.62 2.46
N ALA A 202 18.79 18.33 2.30
CA ALA A 202 19.78 18.50 3.36
C ALA A 202 19.24 19.31 4.55
N ALA A 203 18.53 20.41 4.28
CA ALA A 203 17.91 21.24 5.32
C ALA A 203 16.80 20.48 6.07
N LYS A 204 15.94 19.76 5.36
CA LYS A 204 14.90 18.90 5.97
C LYS A 204 15.51 17.86 6.91
N ARG A 205 16.54 17.14 6.45
CA ARG A 205 17.23 16.13 7.26
C ARG A 205 17.90 16.74 8.49
N ALA A 206 18.57 17.87 8.36
CA ALA A 206 19.23 18.55 9.46
C ALA A 206 18.23 18.95 10.56
N ARG A 207 17.12 19.58 10.15
CA ARG A 207 16.05 20.03 11.05
C ARG A 207 15.37 18.86 11.79
N LEU A 208 15.09 17.77 11.07
CA LEU A 208 14.47 16.59 11.68
C LEU A 208 15.43 15.84 12.59
N ALA A 209 16.72 15.75 12.23
CA ALA A 209 17.75 15.17 13.08
C ALA A 209 17.96 15.95 14.39
N GLU A 210 17.83 17.28 14.35
CA GLU A 210 17.80 18.10 15.56
C GLU A 210 16.62 17.75 16.46
N GLY A 211 15.41 17.56 15.88
CA GLY A 211 14.24 17.10 16.61
C GLY A 211 14.44 15.73 17.27
N LEU A 212 15.08 14.78 16.56
CA LEU A 212 15.41 13.47 17.12
C LEU A 212 16.34 13.60 18.33
N ARG A 213 17.40 14.39 18.21
CA ARG A 213 18.34 14.64 19.33
C ARG A 213 17.64 15.28 20.53
N ALA A 214 16.80 16.29 20.28
CA ALA A 214 16.05 16.96 21.34
C ALA A 214 15.08 16.01 22.06
N ALA A 215 14.51 15.02 21.35
CA ALA A 215 13.67 13.97 21.92
C ALA A 215 14.45 12.79 22.53
N GLY A 216 15.78 12.82 22.52
CA GLY A 216 16.64 11.71 22.98
C GLY A 216 16.60 10.47 22.10
N GLN A 217 16.09 10.59 20.87
CA GLN A 217 15.99 9.50 19.90
C GLN A 217 17.22 9.43 19.00
N LYS A 218 17.61 8.22 18.62
CA LYS A 218 18.78 7.97 17.77
C LYS A 218 18.46 7.88 16.30
N ALA A 219 17.22 7.51 15.98
CA ALA A 219 16.76 7.37 14.60
C ALA A 219 15.24 7.38 14.53
N ALA A 220 14.71 7.62 13.33
CA ALA A 220 13.31 7.42 12.99
C ALA A 220 13.19 6.49 11.77
N VAL A 221 12.31 5.50 11.85
CA VAL A 221 11.95 4.63 10.73
C VAL A 221 10.86 5.32 9.92
N ILE A 222 11.04 5.37 8.60
CA ILE A 222 10.11 5.99 7.66
C ILE A 222 9.61 4.88 6.72
N THR A 223 8.34 4.59 6.81
CA THR A 223 7.69 3.52 6.05
C THR A 223 6.77 4.05 4.94
N LEU A 224 6.27 5.29 5.09
CA LEU A 224 5.35 5.89 4.12
C LEU A 224 6.14 6.48 2.93
N PRO A 225 5.85 6.06 1.69
CA PRO A 225 6.55 6.53 0.49
C PRO A 225 6.48 8.06 0.28
N ASP A 226 5.35 8.68 0.62
CA ASP A 226 5.18 10.14 0.54
C ASP A 226 6.17 10.86 1.43
N SER A 227 6.30 10.41 2.68
CA SER A 227 7.25 10.98 3.66
C SER A 227 8.70 10.78 3.24
N LEU A 228 9.03 9.60 2.69
CA LEU A 228 10.34 9.29 2.14
C LEU A 228 10.66 10.22 0.96
N CYS A 229 9.74 10.33 0.01
CA CYS A 229 9.89 11.17 -1.16
C CYS A 229 10.01 12.66 -0.80
N TRP A 230 9.23 13.12 0.18
CA TRP A 230 9.32 14.49 0.69
C TRP A 230 10.67 14.75 1.36
N LEU A 231 11.12 13.85 2.24
CA LEU A 231 12.37 14.01 2.99
C LEU A 231 13.58 14.14 2.05
N LEU A 232 13.61 13.37 0.97
CA LEU A 232 14.75 13.23 0.09
C LEU A 232 14.66 14.08 -1.18
N ASN A 233 13.58 14.84 -1.36
CA ASN A 233 13.27 15.50 -2.63
C ASN A 233 13.35 14.50 -3.81
N LEU A 234 12.76 13.34 -3.62
CA LEU A 234 12.62 12.30 -4.63
C LEU A 234 11.19 12.22 -5.15
N ARG A 235 11.05 11.70 -6.34
CA ARG A 235 9.79 11.21 -6.90
C ARG A 235 10.05 9.86 -7.56
N GLY A 236 9.00 9.09 -7.73
CA GLY A 236 9.05 7.79 -8.38
C GLY A 236 7.80 7.55 -9.22
N ALA A 237 7.75 6.40 -9.85
CA ALA A 237 6.63 5.98 -10.70
C ALA A 237 6.13 4.58 -10.33
N ASP A 238 6.19 4.22 -9.05
CA ASP A 238 5.80 2.90 -8.57
C ASP A 238 4.27 2.73 -8.49
N VAL A 239 3.55 3.82 -8.28
CA VAL A 239 2.09 3.82 -8.16
C VAL A 239 1.49 4.74 -9.24
N PRO A 240 0.53 4.26 -10.04
CA PRO A 240 -0.13 5.10 -11.04
C PRO A 240 -0.75 6.35 -10.41
N ARG A 241 -0.50 7.52 -11.00
CA ARG A 241 -1.03 8.83 -10.57
C ARG A 241 -0.54 9.33 -9.21
N ASN A 242 0.33 8.57 -8.53
CA ASN A 242 1.00 8.98 -7.30
C ASN A 242 2.52 8.95 -7.52
N PRO A 243 3.21 10.11 -7.55
CA PRO A 243 4.62 10.17 -7.95
C PRO A 243 5.55 9.77 -6.80
N VAL A 244 5.37 8.58 -6.26
CA VAL A 244 6.16 8.05 -5.13
C VAL A 244 7.08 6.91 -5.53
N LEU A 245 8.18 6.79 -4.79
CA LEU A 245 9.10 5.66 -4.79
C LEU A 245 8.72 4.73 -3.63
N HIS A 246 8.43 3.48 -3.91
CA HIS A 246 8.32 2.45 -2.88
C HIS A 246 9.68 2.11 -2.28
N GLY A 247 9.78 2.28 -0.98
CA GLY A 247 10.98 2.03 -0.20
C GLY A 247 10.77 2.39 1.26
N PHE A 248 11.75 2.03 2.08
CA PHE A 248 11.82 2.38 3.49
C PHE A 248 13.05 3.23 3.75
N ALA A 249 13.04 4.01 4.80
CA ALA A 249 14.23 4.75 5.20
C ALA A 249 14.40 4.79 6.72
N ILE A 250 15.63 4.97 7.16
CA ILE A 250 15.96 5.29 8.53
C ILE A 250 16.68 6.63 8.51
N LEU A 251 16.09 7.65 9.11
CA LEU A 251 16.74 8.92 9.37
C LEU A 251 17.46 8.84 10.72
N HIS A 252 18.77 9.04 10.73
CA HIS A 252 19.61 9.05 11.93
C HIS A 252 19.69 10.45 12.56
N ASP A 253 20.04 10.51 13.84
CA ASP A 253 20.16 11.75 14.61
C ASP A 253 21.34 12.66 14.15
N ASP A 254 22.21 12.17 13.28
CA ASP A 254 23.26 12.94 12.61
C ASP A 254 22.88 13.43 11.20
N GLY A 255 21.64 13.18 10.76
CA GLY A 255 21.10 13.58 9.46
C GLY A 255 21.48 12.65 8.32
N ARG A 256 22.16 11.52 8.56
CA ARG A 256 22.31 10.45 7.57
C ARG A 256 20.97 9.76 7.32
N VAL A 257 20.79 9.21 6.12
CA VAL A 257 19.64 8.39 5.78
C VAL A 257 20.11 7.05 5.23
N SER A 258 19.61 5.97 5.80
CA SER A 258 19.69 4.64 5.19
C SER A 258 18.43 4.45 4.36
N LEU A 259 18.58 4.26 3.05
CA LEU A 259 17.48 4.07 2.11
C LEU A 259 17.44 2.61 1.65
N PHE A 260 16.27 1.98 1.79
CA PHE A 260 15.99 0.60 1.39
C PHE A 260 14.99 0.62 0.23
N ALA A 261 15.50 0.47 -0.99
CA ALA A 261 14.71 0.44 -2.22
C ALA A 261 15.47 -0.32 -3.30
N GLU A 262 14.77 -0.77 -4.34
CA GLU A 262 15.39 -1.45 -5.48
C GLU A 262 16.41 -0.56 -6.20
N ALA A 263 17.66 -1.00 -6.23
CA ALA A 263 18.78 -0.23 -6.77
C ALA A 263 18.60 0.12 -8.27
N ALA A 264 17.93 -0.75 -9.02
CA ALA A 264 17.68 -0.56 -10.44
C ALA A 264 16.72 0.62 -10.75
N LYS A 265 16.00 1.14 -9.75
CA LYS A 265 15.14 2.33 -9.92
C LYS A 265 15.94 3.63 -10.05
N PHE A 266 17.23 3.63 -9.70
CA PHE A 266 18.06 4.83 -9.62
C PHE A 266 19.12 4.82 -10.71
N ASP A 267 19.11 5.85 -11.56
CA ASP A 267 20.22 6.12 -12.46
C ASP A 267 21.38 6.82 -11.74
N ASP A 268 22.52 6.92 -12.43
CA ASP A 268 23.74 7.50 -11.85
C ASP A 268 23.55 8.98 -11.45
N ALA A 269 22.77 9.74 -12.20
CA ALA A 269 22.48 11.14 -11.90
C ALA A 269 21.67 11.27 -10.60
N THR A 270 20.65 10.44 -10.44
CA THR A 270 19.83 10.40 -9.20
C THR A 270 20.68 9.96 -8.00
N ARG A 271 21.54 8.95 -8.18
CA ARG A 271 22.46 8.49 -7.12
C ARG A 271 23.44 9.59 -6.70
N ALA A 272 24.07 10.26 -7.67
CA ALA A 272 24.98 11.36 -7.40
C ALA A 272 24.29 12.52 -6.66
N GLY A 273 23.08 12.87 -7.05
CA GLY A 273 22.31 13.94 -6.41
C GLY A 273 21.83 13.64 -5.01
N LEU A 274 21.68 12.35 -4.64
CA LEU A 274 21.39 11.95 -3.27
C LEU A 274 22.59 12.15 -2.32
N GLY A 275 23.84 12.14 -2.84
CA GLY A 275 25.06 12.44 -2.13
C GLY A 275 25.59 11.30 -1.26
N GLU A 276 26.79 11.49 -0.67
CA GLU A 276 27.55 10.46 0.06
C GLU A 276 26.93 10.00 1.39
N ARG A 277 25.91 10.69 1.89
CA ARG A 277 25.24 10.33 3.17
C ARG A 277 24.20 9.24 3.05
N PHE A 278 24.16 8.56 1.91
CA PHE A 278 23.34 7.37 1.68
C PHE A 278 24.15 6.12 1.95
N ALA A 279 23.82 5.43 3.03
CA ALA A 279 24.33 4.10 3.30
C ALA A 279 23.41 3.07 2.64
N SER A 280 23.96 2.32 1.71
CA SER A 280 23.52 1.08 1.08
C SER A 280 22.06 1.01 0.56
N PHE A 281 21.95 0.72 -0.74
CA PHE A 281 20.79 0.06 -1.32
C PHE A 281 20.83 -1.41 -0.88
N VAL A 282 20.00 -1.78 0.05
CA VAL A 282 19.75 -3.19 0.35
C VAL A 282 18.57 -3.60 -0.51
N PRO A 283 18.68 -4.66 -1.34
CA PRO A 283 17.51 -5.23 -1.99
C PRO A 283 16.45 -5.48 -0.94
N GLY A 284 15.21 -5.04 -1.20
CA GLY A 284 14.08 -5.29 -0.32
C GLY A 284 13.79 -6.79 -0.29
N HIS A 285 14.48 -7.52 0.56
CA HIS A 285 14.00 -8.83 0.97
C HIS A 285 13.00 -8.60 2.11
N PRO A 286 11.82 -9.21 2.05
CA PRO A 286 11.03 -9.37 3.26
C PRO A 286 11.88 -10.14 4.26
N ILE A 287 12.05 -9.58 5.45
CA ILE A 287 12.68 -10.22 6.60
C ILE A 287 11.76 -11.33 7.08
#